data_5ea2f5d6e7196942dceb5d3f6c345d25
#
_entry.id   5ea2f5d6e7196942dceb5d3f6c345d25
#
_cell.length_a   1.000
_cell.length_b   1.000
_cell.length_c   1.000
_cell.angle_alpha   90.00
_cell.angle_beta   90.00
_cell.angle_gamma   90.00
#
_symmetry.space_group_name_H-M   'P 1'
#
loop_
_entity.id
_entity.type
_entity.pdbx_description
1 polymer ?
#
loop_
_entity_poly.entity_id
_entity_poly.type
_entity_poly.pdbx_seq_one_letter_code
_entity_poly.pdbx_strand_id
1 'polypeptide(L)'
;MNPNRPQKPTGHGSGFHPRGYLWDISGVANCQMPCQFPCFQAPQVLFVAMFTGIVEELGTVIDSRPVTTEWGAGVRLRIAASTVLEGSGLGASIAVNGCCLTLVDQGTDATSSWWDTDVSQETLDRTTVGAMNVGDRVNLERPMALGDRLGGHMVLGHVDGVGEVVSPAPDLVVRVPQTMMRYLVEKGSVTVDGISLTAFDITDDTFRVAVIPHTAQVTTLGFRPSGSKVNLEMDVLAKHIERLVEPYKK
;
A
#
# COMPACT_ATOMS: atom_id res chain seq x y z
N MET A 1 55.65 -42.70 6.56
CA MET A 1 55.07 -43.59 7.58
C MET A 1 54.83 -42.74 8.81
N ASN A 2 53.61 -42.42 9.13
CA ASN A 2 53.24 -41.64 10.30
C ASN A 2 52.17 -42.43 11.07
N PRO A 3 52.48 -42.94 12.28
CA PRO A 3 51.66 -43.80 13.05
C PRO A 3 50.87 -43.01 14.12
N ASN A 4 49.72 -42.41 13.73
CA ASN A 4 48.74 -41.97 14.73
C ASN A 4 47.42 -41.60 14.04
N ARG A 5 46.62 -42.62 13.75
CA ARG A 5 45.19 -42.44 13.36
C ARG A 5 44.36 -43.15 14.43
N PRO A 6 43.53 -42.47 15.20
CA PRO A 6 42.61 -43.15 16.09
C PRO A 6 41.44 -43.76 15.31
N GLN A 7 41.13 -45.00 15.63
CA GLN A 7 40.01 -45.82 15.10
C GLN A 7 38.66 -45.30 15.61
N LYS A 8 37.65 -45.37 14.73
CA LYS A 8 36.25 -45.17 15.07
C LYS A 8 35.70 -46.34 15.89
N PRO A 9 34.90 -46.10 16.94
CA PRO A 9 34.13 -47.17 17.57
C PRO A 9 32.84 -47.47 16.77
N THR A 10 32.62 -48.74 16.46
CA THR A 10 31.37 -49.31 16.02
C THR A 10 30.44 -49.48 17.24
N GLY A 11 29.31 -48.81 17.27
CA GLY A 11 28.30 -48.98 18.29
C GLY A 11 26.89 -49.04 17.69
N HIS A 12 26.25 -50.13 17.93
CA HIS A 12 24.91 -50.48 17.49
C HIS A 12 23.82 -49.52 17.99
N GLY A 13 22.88 -49.25 17.12
CA GLY A 13 21.44 -49.05 17.17
C GLY A 13 20.76 -48.52 18.43
N SER A 14 20.02 -47.46 18.28
CA SER A 14 18.66 -47.31 18.78
C SER A 14 18.00 -46.16 18.00
N GLY A 15 16.87 -46.49 17.37
CA GLY A 15 16.10 -45.57 16.57
C GLY A 15 15.46 -44.49 17.43
N PHE A 16 15.62 -43.27 16.99
CA PHE A 16 14.79 -42.14 17.43
C PHE A 16 13.70 -41.91 16.38
N HIS A 17 12.44 -42.24 16.75
CA HIS A 17 11.28 -41.76 16.04
C HIS A 17 11.06 -40.28 16.33
N PRO A 18 10.99 -39.42 15.34
CA PRO A 18 10.50 -38.07 15.57
C PRO A 18 8.95 -38.17 15.67
N ARG A 19 8.40 -37.91 16.83
CA ARG A 19 6.97 -37.73 17.03
C ARG A 19 6.60 -36.37 16.37
N GLY A 20 5.99 -36.44 15.19
CA GLY A 20 5.30 -35.33 14.60
C GLY A 20 4.07 -34.99 15.46
N TYR A 21 4.01 -33.79 15.99
CA TYR A 21 2.78 -33.26 16.57
C TYR A 21 1.92 -32.72 15.43
N LEU A 22 0.98 -33.53 14.95
CA LEU A 22 -0.16 -33.05 14.20
C LEU A 22 -1.11 -32.38 15.21
N TRP A 23 -1.32 -31.09 15.08
CA TRP A 23 -2.39 -30.41 15.80
C TRP A 23 -3.70 -30.66 15.07
N ASP A 24 -4.51 -31.57 15.62
CA ASP A 24 -5.89 -31.77 15.21
C ASP A 24 -6.74 -30.68 15.87
N ILE A 25 -7.27 -29.72 15.07
CA ILE A 25 -8.11 -28.63 15.55
C ILE A 25 -9.62 -28.94 15.49
N SER A 26 -10.01 -30.22 15.39
CA SER A 26 -11.41 -30.66 15.35
C SER A 26 -12.07 -30.94 16.70
N GLY A 27 -11.40 -30.70 17.83
CA GLY A 27 -11.90 -30.98 19.17
C GLY A 27 -12.22 -29.72 19.98
N VAL A 28 -13.36 -29.06 19.74
CA VAL A 28 -13.90 -28.11 20.72
C VAL A 28 -14.52 -28.86 21.86
N ALA A 29 -13.73 -29.21 22.86
CA ALA A 29 -14.24 -29.74 24.13
C ALA A 29 -14.73 -28.58 24.99
N ASN A 30 -16.00 -28.61 25.37
CA ASN A 30 -16.64 -27.74 26.37
C ASN A 30 -15.87 -27.80 27.70
N CYS A 31 -14.97 -26.84 27.93
CA CYS A 31 -14.32 -26.66 29.23
C CYS A 31 -15.14 -25.65 30.04
N GLN A 32 -16.04 -26.16 30.91
CA GLN A 32 -16.77 -25.38 31.92
C GLN A 32 -15.88 -25.21 33.17
N MET A 33 -14.76 -24.49 33.04
CA MET A 33 -14.04 -23.95 34.19
C MET A 33 -14.17 -22.43 34.19
N PRO A 34 -14.49 -21.79 35.34
CA PRO A 34 -14.51 -20.35 35.43
C PRO A 34 -13.06 -19.84 35.27
N CYS A 35 -12.73 -19.26 34.12
CA CYS A 35 -11.47 -18.59 33.90
C CYS A 35 -11.40 -17.32 34.79
N GLN A 36 -10.67 -17.42 35.90
CA GLN A 36 -10.33 -16.29 36.79
C GLN A 36 -9.16 -15.44 36.26
N PHE A 37 -8.78 -15.58 35.01
CA PHE A 37 -7.80 -14.72 34.38
C PHE A 37 -8.53 -13.63 33.57
N PRO A 38 -8.16 -12.34 33.73
CA PRO A 38 -8.70 -11.30 32.87
C PRO A 38 -8.44 -11.70 31.44
N CYS A 39 -9.51 -11.68 30.63
CA CYS A 39 -9.42 -11.92 29.19
C CYS A 39 -8.36 -10.96 28.66
N PHE A 40 -7.20 -11.48 28.30
CA PHE A 40 -6.17 -10.70 27.62
C PHE A 40 -6.80 -10.26 26.30
N GLN A 41 -7.31 -9.02 26.25
CA GLN A 41 -7.57 -8.39 24.96
C GLN A 41 -6.26 -8.47 24.19
N ALA A 42 -6.28 -9.24 23.12
CA ALA A 42 -5.14 -9.25 22.21
C ALA A 42 -4.75 -7.80 21.94
N PRO A 43 -3.46 -7.43 22.07
CA PRO A 43 -3.04 -6.07 21.78
C PRO A 43 -3.58 -5.74 20.40
N GLN A 44 -4.27 -4.60 20.27
CA GLN A 44 -4.59 -4.06 18.95
C GLN A 44 -3.24 -3.81 18.29
N VAL A 45 -2.84 -4.75 17.44
CA VAL A 45 -1.64 -4.58 16.63
C VAL A 45 -1.94 -3.43 15.72
N LEU A 46 -1.29 -2.29 15.98
CA LEU A 46 -1.32 -1.15 15.09
C LEU A 46 -0.62 -1.58 13.81
N PHE A 47 -1.40 -2.07 12.85
CA PHE A 47 -0.88 -2.37 11.53
C PHE A 47 -0.57 -1.04 10.85
N VAL A 48 0.70 -0.71 10.71
CA VAL A 48 1.11 0.29 9.73
C VAL A 48 0.88 -0.36 8.37
N ALA A 49 -0.15 0.08 7.66
CA ALA A 49 -0.38 -0.37 6.30
C ALA A 49 0.82 0.03 5.45
N MET A 50 1.46 -0.93 4.79
CA MET A 50 2.56 -0.70 3.87
C MET A 50 2.17 -1.27 2.51
N PHE A 51 2.32 -0.46 1.48
CA PHE A 51 2.06 -0.81 0.09
C PHE A 51 3.37 -0.96 -0.67
N THR A 52 3.29 -1.41 -1.90
CA THR A 52 4.45 -1.61 -2.77
C THR A 52 4.48 -0.65 -3.95
N GLY A 53 3.35 -0.01 -4.25
CA GLY A 53 3.13 0.79 -5.44
C GLY A 53 2.88 -0.07 -6.69
N ILE A 54 2.45 -1.31 -6.49
CA ILE A 54 2.00 -2.22 -7.56
C ILE A 54 0.48 -2.26 -7.54
N VAL A 55 -0.14 -1.63 -8.52
CA VAL A 55 -1.60 -1.58 -8.65
C VAL A 55 -2.15 -2.98 -8.91
N GLU A 56 -3.12 -3.40 -8.10
CA GLU A 56 -3.78 -4.70 -8.23
C GLU A 56 -5.07 -4.63 -9.06
N GLU A 57 -5.74 -3.48 -9.05
CA GLU A 57 -7.03 -3.31 -9.70
C GLU A 57 -7.29 -1.85 -10.10
N LEU A 58 -7.98 -1.65 -11.23
CA LEU A 58 -8.59 -0.38 -11.58
C LEU A 58 -10.06 -0.37 -11.12
N GLY A 59 -10.32 0.29 -9.98
CA GLY A 59 -11.67 0.52 -9.47
C GLY A 59 -12.39 1.65 -10.19
N THR A 60 -13.66 1.86 -9.83
CA THR A 60 -14.49 2.97 -10.33
C THR A 60 -15.26 3.61 -9.17
N VAL A 61 -15.20 4.92 -9.04
CA VAL A 61 -16.05 5.66 -8.10
C VAL A 61 -17.49 5.57 -8.57
N ILE A 62 -18.39 5.00 -7.76
CA ILE A 62 -19.80 4.79 -8.12
C ILE A 62 -20.76 5.63 -7.28
N ASP A 63 -20.30 6.18 -6.15
CA ASP A 63 -21.05 7.16 -5.33
C ASP A 63 -20.08 8.08 -4.58
N SER A 64 -20.52 9.31 -4.34
CA SER A 64 -19.80 10.31 -3.56
C SER A 64 -20.80 11.19 -2.84
N ARG A 65 -20.82 11.14 -1.49
CA ARG A 65 -21.79 11.89 -0.69
C ARG A 65 -21.17 12.53 0.54
N PRO A 66 -21.58 13.76 0.92
CA PRO A 66 -21.14 14.38 2.16
C PRO A 66 -21.50 13.51 3.38
N VAL A 67 -20.59 13.46 4.36
CA VAL A 67 -20.82 12.84 5.66
C VAL A 67 -20.35 13.76 6.77
N THR A 68 -20.97 13.61 7.95
CA THR A 68 -20.48 14.25 9.17
C THR A 68 -20.18 13.13 10.17
N THR A 69 -18.97 13.07 10.64
CA THR A 69 -18.45 12.08 11.58
C THR A 69 -18.03 12.75 12.89
N GLU A 70 -17.61 11.98 13.88
CA GLU A 70 -17.10 12.51 15.14
C GLU A 70 -15.84 13.38 14.95
N TRP A 71 -15.08 13.16 13.88
CA TRP A 71 -13.88 13.95 13.52
C TRP A 71 -14.17 15.10 12.53
N GLY A 72 -15.46 15.38 12.23
CA GLY A 72 -15.91 16.53 11.44
C GLY A 72 -16.55 16.17 10.09
N ALA A 73 -16.61 17.17 9.22
CA ALA A 73 -17.13 17.02 7.86
C ALA A 73 -16.15 16.24 6.99
N GLY A 74 -16.71 15.50 6.03
CA GLY A 74 -15.95 14.73 5.05
C GLY A 74 -16.84 14.23 3.92
N VAL A 75 -16.33 13.31 3.14
CA VAL A 75 -17.04 12.67 2.04
C VAL A 75 -16.95 11.16 2.20
N ARG A 76 -18.06 10.47 2.04
CA ARG A 76 -18.09 9.02 1.85
C ARG A 76 -18.02 8.72 0.37
N LEU A 77 -16.98 8.01 -0.03
CA LEU A 77 -16.84 7.49 -1.39
C LEU A 77 -17.23 6.03 -1.42
N ARG A 78 -17.96 5.63 -2.45
CA ARG A 78 -18.21 4.23 -2.80
C ARG A 78 -17.46 3.88 -4.08
N ILE A 79 -16.66 2.83 -4.01
CA ILE A 79 -15.80 2.39 -5.11
C ILE A 79 -16.19 0.96 -5.48
N ALA A 80 -16.51 0.75 -6.76
CA ALA A 80 -16.69 -0.59 -7.32
C ALA A 80 -15.31 -1.23 -7.50
N ALA A 81 -15.15 -2.43 -6.91
CA ALA A 81 -13.92 -3.21 -6.94
C ALA A 81 -14.23 -4.68 -6.64
N SER A 82 -13.31 -5.57 -6.93
CA SER A 82 -13.42 -7.01 -6.65
C SER A 82 -12.15 -7.59 -6.04
N THR A 83 -11.02 -7.45 -6.72
CA THR A 83 -9.74 -8.06 -6.33
C THR A 83 -9.25 -7.56 -4.97
N VAL A 84 -9.30 -6.25 -4.73
CA VAL A 84 -8.84 -5.66 -3.46
C VAL A 84 -9.78 -5.94 -2.29
N LEU A 85 -10.97 -6.48 -2.54
CA LEU A 85 -11.90 -6.90 -1.49
C LEU A 85 -11.66 -8.35 -1.02
N GLU A 86 -10.96 -9.16 -1.81
CA GLU A 86 -10.61 -10.53 -1.43
C GLU A 86 -9.72 -10.54 -0.19
N GLY A 87 -10.24 -11.05 0.92
CA GLY A 87 -9.54 -11.09 2.21
C GLY A 87 -9.49 -9.77 2.96
N SER A 88 -10.06 -8.69 2.42
CA SER A 88 -10.20 -7.41 3.11
C SER A 88 -11.48 -7.39 3.96
N GLY A 89 -11.40 -6.87 5.18
CA GLY A 89 -12.52 -6.72 6.10
C GLY A 89 -12.67 -5.27 6.58
N LEU A 90 -13.73 -5.00 7.34
CA LEU A 90 -13.94 -3.68 7.94
C LEU A 90 -12.70 -3.25 8.74
N GLY A 91 -12.25 -2.02 8.54
CA GLY A 91 -11.03 -1.47 9.12
C GLY A 91 -9.76 -1.76 8.32
N ALA A 92 -9.81 -2.57 7.26
CA ALA A 92 -8.67 -2.75 6.36
C ALA A 92 -8.30 -1.45 5.64
N SER A 93 -7.03 -1.26 5.37
CA SER A 93 -6.55 -0.17 4.52
C SER A 93 -6.56 -0.59 3.05
N ILE A 94 -6.93 0.32 2.16
CA ILE A 94 -6.79 0.16 0.71
C ILE A 94 -6.23 1.48 0.17
N ALA A 95 -5.18 1.43 -0.65
CA ALA A 95 -4.67 2.62 -1.32
C ALA A 95 -5.55 2.95 -2.53
N VAL A 96 -6.02 4.20 -2.61
CA VAL A 96 -6.81 4.76 -3.73
C VAL A 96 -6.00 5.86 -4.38
N ASN A 97 -5.54 5.65 -5.61
CA ASN A 97 -4.56 6.54 -6.25
C ASN A 97 -3.42 6.92 -5.28
N GLY A 98 -2.89 5.93 -4.54
CA GLY A 98 -1.81 6.13 -3.57
C GLY A 98 -2.22 6.79 -2.25
N CYS A 99 -3.49 7.08 -2.02
CA CYS A 99 -3.99 7.57 -0.75
C CYS A 99 -4.51 6.40 0.10
N CYS A 100 -3.91 6.14 1.26
CA CYS A 100 -4.35 5.10 2.18
C CYS A 100 -5.70 5.47 2.80
N LEU A 101 -6.73 4.69 2.51
CA LEU A 101 -8.09 4.89 3.00
C LEU A 101 -8.61 3.63 3.71
N THR A 102 -9.49 3.83 4.68
CA THR A 102 -10.02 2.74 5.50
C THR A 102 -11.36 2.24 4.96
N LEU A 103 -11.49 0.94 4.79
CA LEU A 103 -12.74 0.26 4.44
C LEU A 103 -13.71 0.33 5.62
N VAL A 104 -14.83 1.03 5.45
CA VAL A 104 -15.84 1.23 6.51
C VAL A 104 -17.13 0.45 6.26
N ASP A 105 -17.40 0.07 5.00
CA ASP A 105 -18.53 -0.78 4.61
C ASP A 105 -18.22 -1.47 3.29
N GLN A 106 -18.81 -2.62 3.02
CA GLN A 106 -18.67 -3.32 1.75
C GLN A 106 -19.89 -4.18 1.44
N GLY A 107 -20.11 -4.43 0.17
CA GLY A 107 -21.23 -5.26 -0.26
C GLY A 107 -21.12 -5.66 -1.71
N THR A 108 -22.15 -6.38 -2.16
CA THR A 108 -22.30 -6.77 -3.55
C THR A 108 -23.74 -6.46 -3.97
N ASP A 109 -23.90 -5.82 -5.10
CA ASP A 109 -25.19 -5.64 -5.75
C ASP A 109 -25.30 -6.49 -7.03
N ALA A 110 -26.33 -6.25 -7.82
CA ALA A 110 -26.58 -7.02 -9.05
C ALA A 110 -25.49 -6.82 -10.13
N THR A 111 -24.65 -5.80 -10.01
CA THR A 111 -23.72 -5.35 -11.04
C THR A 111 -22.25 -5.51 -10.65
N SER A 112 -21.93 -5.32 -9.37
CA SER A 112 -20.55 -5.32 -8.88
C SER A 112 -20.45 -5.51 -7.35
N SER A 113 -19.28 -5.90 -6.89
CA SER A 113 -18.87 -5.70 -5.50
C SER A 113 -18.40 -4.26 -5.33
N TRP A 114 -18.57 -3.72 -4.13
CA TRP A 114 -18.23 -2.34 -3.78
C TRP A 114 -17.79 -2.23 -2.32
N TRP A 115 -17.11 -1.13 -2.02
CA TRP A 115 -16.75 -0.75 -0.67
C TRP A 115 -16.85 0.75 -0.47
N ASP A 116 -17.09 1.16 0.79
CA ASP A 116 -17.17 2.55 1.21
C ASP A 116 -15.93 2.93 2.03
N THR A 117 -15.54 4.19 1.89
CA THR A 117 -14.53 4.83 2.73
C THR A 117 -14.96 6.24 3.10
N ASP A 118 -14.65 6.65 4.34
CA ASP A 118 -14.85 8.02 4.81
C ASP A 118 -13.55 8.80 4.65
N VAL A 119 -13.62 9.90 3.91
CA VAL A 119 -12.47 10.74 3.58
C VAL A 119 -12.59 12.04 4.36
N SER A 120 -11.56 12.37 5.16
CA SER A 120 -11.50 13.59 5.95
C SER A 120 -11.28 14.82 5.08
N GLN A 121 -11.66 16.00 5.58
CA GLN A 121 -11.43 17.27 4.86
C GLN A 121 -9.95 17.49 4.56
N GLU A 122 -9.05 17.17 5.50
CA GLU A 122 -7.60 17.26 5.26
C GLU A 122 -7.14 16.41 4.07
N THR A 123 -7.65 15.18 3.95
CA THR A 123 -7.35 14.32 2.81
C THR A 123 -7.93 14.87 1.50
N LEU A 124 -9.15 15.40 1.53
CA LEU A 124 -9.78 16.04 0.37
C LEU A 124 -8.98 17.26 -0.12
N ASP A 125 -8.45 18.05 0.81
CA ASP A 125 -7.69 19.27 0.50
C ASP A 125 -6.27 18.99 -0.02
N ARG A 126 -5.67 17.87 0.41
CA ARG A 126 -4.26 17.53 0.14
C ARG A 126 -4.05 16.59 -1.05
N THR A 127 -5.12 15.94 -1.51
CA THR A 127 -5.01 14.88 -2.53
C THR A 127 -5.99 15.11 -3.69
N THR A 128 -5.83 14.35 -4.76
CA THR A 128 -6.77 14.35 -5.88
C THR A 128 -8.12 13.71 -5.51
N VAL A 129 -8.24 13.06 -4.34
CA VAL A 129 -9.48 12.40 -3.90
C VAL A 129 -10.63 13.41 -3.78
N GLY A 130 -10.34 14.65 -3.35
CA GLY A 130 -11.35 15.70 -3.23
C GLY A 130 -11.97 16.16 -4.56
N ALA A 131 -11.32 15.89 -5.68
CA ALA A 131 -11.80 16.25 -7.02
C ALA A 131 -12.43 15.07 -7.78
N MET A 132 -12.57 13.90 -7.16
CA MET A 132 -13.12 12.71 -7.80
C MET A 132 -14.63 12.82 -8.00
N ASN A 133 -15.07 12.37 -9.16
CA ASN A 133 -16.47 12.31 -9.55
C ASN A 133 -16.92 10.87 -9.76
N VAL A 134 -18.22 10.64 -9.70
CA VAL A 134 -18.80 9.35 -10.10
C VAL A 134 -18.45 9.05 -11.56
N GLY A 135 -17.93 7.84 -11.79
CA GLY A 135 -17.40 7.37 -13.06
C GLY A 135 -15.88 7.44 -13.19
N ASP A 136 -15.19 8.15 -12.28
CA ASP A 136 -13.72 8.22 -12.32
C ASP A 136 -13.10 6.86 -11.98
N ARG A 137 -12.04 6.51 -12.75
CA ARG A 137 -11.23 5.30 -12.52
C ARG A 137 -10.12 5.61 -11.53
N VAL A 138 -9.87 4.67 -10.65
CA VAL A 138 -8.85 4.79 -9.58
C VAL A 138 -7.96 3.55 -9.51
N ASN A 139 -6.68 3.76 -9.25
CA ASN A 139 -5.74 2.69 -8.93
C ASN A 139 -6.01 2.19 -7.51
N LEU A 140 -6.08 0.88 -7.34
CA LEU A 140 -6.31 0.24 -6.05
C LEU A 140 -5.18 -0.75 -5.74
N GLU A 141 -4.75 -0.76 -4.47
CA GLU A 141 -3.77 -1.70 -3.94
C GLU A 141 -4.09 -2.03 -2.49
N ARG A 142 -4.00 -3.32 -2.12
CA ARG A 142 -4.08 -3.77 -0.72
C ARG A 142 -2.73 -3.57 -0.02
N PRO A 143 -2.71 -3.42 1.32
CA PRO A 143 -1.46 -3.43 2.04
C PRO A 143 -0.78 -4.79 1.90
N MET A 144 0.56 -4.76 1.82
CA MET A 144 1.40 -5.95 1.72
C MET A 144 1.24 -6.82 2.97
N ALA A 145 1.02 -8.12 2.81
CA ALA A 145 1.03 -9.07 3.90
C ALA A 145 2.46 -9.50 4.27
N LEU A 146 2.62 -10.04 5.47
CA LEU A 146 3.92 -10.55 5.91
C LEU A 146 4.34 -11.75 5.03
N GLY A 147 5.48 -11.63 4.37
CA GLY A 147 6.00 -12.65 3.47
C GLY A 147 5.76 -12.35 1.98
N ASP A 148 5.01 -11.31 1.66
CA ASP A 148 4.85 -10.86 0.27
C ASP A 148 6.14 -10.27 -0.31
N ARG A 149 6.20 -10.21 -1.64
CA ARG A 149 7.34 -9.61 -2.34
C ARG A 149 7.16 -8.10 -2.44
N LEU A 150 8.18 -7.34 -2.09
CA LEU A 150 8.25 -5.91 -2.38
C LEU A 150 8.59 -5.70 -3.86
N GLY A 151 7.57 -5.66 -4.72
CA GLY A 151 7.75 -5.55 -6.18
C GLY A 151 8.10 -4.13 -6.67
N GLY A 152 7.79 -3.10 -5.87
CA GLY A 152 8.13 -1.69 -6.11
C GLY A 152 9.08 -1.15 -5.04
N HIS A 153 8.61 -0.19 -4.23
CA HIS A 153 9.36 0.34 -3.09
C HIS A 153 8.45 0.46 -1.86
N MET A 154 8.97 0.96 -0.73
CA MET A 154 8.17 1.16 0.49
C MET A 154 7.25 2.37 0.30
N VAL A 155 5.95 2.11 0.16
CA VAL A 155 4.89 3.10 -0.02
C VAL A 155 3.97 3.05 1.18
N LEU A 156 3.68 4.20 1.79
CA LEU A 156 2.85 4.29 2.98
C LEU A 156 1.39 4.63 2.66
N GLY A 157 1.12 5.13 1.44
CA GLY A 157 -0.17 5.70 1.09
C GLY A 157 -0.38 7.10 1.70
N HIS A 158 0.70 7.77 2.07
CA HIS A 158 0.71 9.10 2.66
C HIS A 158 1.14 10.12 1.61
N VAL A 159 0.17 10.56 0.82
CA VAL A 159 0.38 11.53 -0.27
C VAL A 159 1.04 12.80 0.27
N ASP A 160 2.21 13.16 -0.28
CA ASP A 160 2.94 14.37 0.11
C ASP A 160 2.39 15.62 -0.58
N GLY A 161 1.76 15.46 -1.75
CA GLY A 161 1.14 16.55 -2.49
C GLY A 161 0.65 16.13 -3.86
N VAL A 162 0.16 17.11 -4.61
CA VAL A 162 -0.43 16.93 -5.93
C VAL A 162 0.50 17.51 -7.00
N GLY A 163 0.86 16.68 -7.97
CA GLY A 163 1.58 17.06 -9.17
C GLY A 163 0.65 17.27 -10.36
N GLU A 164 1.24 17.61 -11.50
CA GLU A 164 0.53 17.82 -12.77
C GLU A 164 1.23 17.07 -13.90
N VAL A 165 0.48 16.33 -14.69
CA VAL A 165 0.98 15.68 -15.90
C VAL A 165 1.26 16.76 -16.96
N VAL A 166 2.52 16.93 -17.31
CA VAL A 166 2.96 17.83 -18.39
C VAL A 166 2.91 17.11 -19.73
N SER A 167 3.43 15.88 -19.78
CA SER A 167 3.36 14.98 -20.93
C SER A 167 2.79 13.63 -20.47
N PRO A 168 1.82 13.05 -21.19
CA PRO A 168 1.24 11.75 -20.81
C PRO A 168 2.17 10.57 -21.13
N ALA A 169 1.79 9.38 -20.65
CA ALA A 169 2.46 8.13 -21.05
C ALA A 169 2.47 7.97 -22.59
N PRO A 170 3.47 7.28 -23.15
CA PRO A 170 4.52 6.48 -22.50
C PRO A 170 5.70 7.30 -21.94
N ASP A 171 5.90 8.53 -22.40
CA ASP A 171 6.97 9.43 -21.95
C ASP A 171 6.40 10.44 -20.97
N LEU A 172 6.06 9.93 -19.77
CA LEU A 172 5.41 10.71 -18.74
C LEU A 172 6.35 11.78 -18.19
N VAL A 173 5.89 13.03 -18.20
CA VAL A 173 6.56 14.16 -17.51
C VAL A 173 5.59 14.70 -16.46
N VAL A 174 6.05 14.80 -15.22
CA VAL A 174 5.24 15.28 -14.10
C VAL A 174 5.89 16.53 -13.51
N ARG A 175 5.12 17.60 -13.39
CA ARG A 175 5.50 18.79 -12.62
C ARG A 175 5.21 18.56 -11.14
N VAL A 176 6.16 18.96 -10.31
CA VAL A 176 6.18 18.68 -8.86
C VAL A 176 6.25 20.00 -8.09
N PRO A 177 5.53 20.15 -6.97
CA PRO A 177 5.72 21.26 -6.06
C PRO A 177 7.19 21.42 -5.64
N GLN A 178 7.70 22.63 -5.66
CA GLN A 178 9.13 22.94 -5.39
C GLN A 178 9.63 22.36 -4.06
N THR A 179 8.76 22.31 -3.06
CA THR A 179 9.10 21.78 -1.72
C THR A 179 9.40 20.29 -1.71
N MET A 180 8.95 19.56 -2.74
CA MET A 180 9.10 18.10 -2.85
C MET A 180 10.29 17.70 -3.74
N MET A 181 10.80 18.62 -4.57
CA MET A 181 11.90 18.35 -5.51
C MET A 181 13.16 17.80 -4.84
N ARG A 182 13.45 18.22 -3.61
CA ARG A 182 14.63 17.78 -2.84
C ARG A 182 14.61 16.28 -2.47
N TYR A 183 13.48 15.62 -2.57
CA TYR A 183 13.35 14.18 -2.30
C TYR A 183 13.52 13.32 -3.55
N LEU A 184 13.50 13.95 -4.75
CA LEU A 184 13.70 13.24 -5.99
C LEU A 184 15.18 12.99 -6.24
N VAL A 185 15.50 11.76 -6.57
CA VAL A 185 16.86 11.30 -6.87
C VAL A 185 16.86 10.68 -8.25
N GLU A 186 17.88 11.01 -9.08
CA GLU A 186 18.06 10.40 -10.39
C GLU A 186 18.10 8.87 -10.27
N LYS A 187 17.24 8.19 -11.00
CA LYS A 187 16.98 6.73 -10.91
C LYS A 187 16.40 6.27 -9.55
N GLY A 188 15.91 7.19 -8.72
CA GLY A 188 15.20 6.88 -7.49
C GLY A 188 13.73 6.54 -7.72
N SER A 189 13.08 6.04 -6.67
CA SER A 189 11.66 5.69 -6.67
C SER A 189 10.79 6.89 -6.30
N VAL A 190 9.61 6.94 -6.89
CA VAL A 190 8.53 7.90 -6.57
C VAL A 190 7.20 7.24 -6.90
N THR A 191 6.13 7.55 -6.19
CA THR A 191 4.79 7.16 -6.63
C THR A 191 4.09 8.29 -7.36
N VAL A 192 3.38 7.92 -8.43
CA VAL A 192 2.41 8.76 -9.12
C VAL A 192 1.08 8.02 -9.11
N ASP A 193 0.04 8.60 -8.49
CA ASP A 193 -1.26 7.94 -8.26
C ASP A 193 -1.09 6.51 -7.67
N GLY A 194 -0.15 6.35 -6.71
CA GLY A 194 0.13 5.08 -6.04
C GLY A 194 0.97 4.09 -6.84
N ILE A 195 1.40 4.42 -8.04
CA ILE A 195 2.20 3.54 -8.90
C ILE A 195 3.68 3.80 -8.61
N SER A 196 4.43 2.76 -8.24
CA SER A 196 5.88 2.82 -8.05
C SER A 196 6.58 2.98 -9.40
N LEU A 197 7.31 4.08 -9.56
CA LEU A 197 7.98 4.46 -10.81
C LEU A 197 9.42 4.89 -10.54
N THR A 198 10.26 4.80 -11.58
CA THR A 198 11.64 5.28 -11.54
C THR A 198 11.75 6.64 -12.19
N ALA A 199 12.09 7.66 -11.39
CA ALA A 199 12.31 9.02 -11.87
C ALA A 199 13.66 9.16 -12.59
N PHE A 200 13.69 9.92 -13.68
CA PHE A 200 14.92 10.32 -14.37
C PHE A 200 14.73 11.68 -15.06
N ASP A 201 15.79 12.25 -15.60
CA ASP A 201 15.77 13.60 -16.21
C ASP A 201 15.08 14.61 -15.28
N ILE A 202 15.57 14.69 -14.05
CA ILE A 202 15.04 15.59 -13.03
C ILE A 202 15.51 17.01 -13.35
N THR A 203 14.55 17.94 -13.51
CA THR A 203 14.79 19.37 -13.72
C THR A 203 14.49 20.18 -12.45
N ASP A 204 14.36 21.50 -12.56
CA ASP A 204 14.02 22.35 -11.41
C ASP A 204 12.60 22.12 -10.87
N ASP A 205 11.66 21.68 -11.72
CA ASP A 205 10.24 21.52 -11.34
C ASP A 205 9.58 20.26 -11.91
N THR A 206 10.29 19.43 -12.68
CA THR A 206 9.73 18.22 -13.30
C THR A 206 10.66 17.01 -13.16
N PHE A 207 10.09 15.82 -13.29
CA PHE A 207 10.80 14.58 -13.57
C PHE A 207 10.12 13.80 -14.69
N ARG A 208 10.85 12.87 -15.30
CA ARG A 208 10.36 11.97 -16.35
C ARG A 208 10.29 10.54 -15.85
N VAL A 209 9.38 9.78 -16.46
CA VAL A 209 9.22 8.34 -16.27
C VAL A 209 8.92 7.70 -17.62
N ALA A 210 9.62 6.61 -17.95
CA ALA A 210 9.25 5.74 -19.06
C ALA A 210 8.17 4.76 -18.60
N VAL A 211 6.92 5.00 -18.98
CA VAL A 211 5.79 4.13 -18.64
C VAL A 211 5.71 2.99 -19.66
N ILE A 212 5.93 1.75 -19.19
CA ILE A 212 5.84 0.59 -20.07
C ILE A 212 4.38 0.30 -20.47
N PRO A 213 4.13 -0.35 -21.62
CA PRO A 213 2.77 -0.59 -22.10
C PRO A 213 1.86 -1.31 -21.13
N HIS A 214 2.38 -2.28 -20.41
CA HIS A 214 1.60 -3.01 -19.39
C HIS A 214 1.11 -2.06 -18.27
N THR A 215 1.98 -1.22 -17.71
CA THR A 215 1.60 -0.24 -16.68
C THR A 215 0.52 0.71 -17.20
N ALA A 216 0.65 1.22 -18.42
CA ALA A 216 -0.37 2.08 -19.02
C ALA A 216 -1.73 1.35 -19.18
N GLN A 217 -1.73 0.06 -19.48
CA GLN A 217 -2.97 -0.71 -19.66
C GLN A 217 -3.71 -0.98 -18.35
N VAL A 218 -2.98 -1.21 -17.25
CA VAL A 218 -3.56 -1.67 -15.97
C VAL A 218 -3.67 -0.56 -14.92
N THR A 219 -3.31 0.68 -15.26
CA THR A 219 -3.36 1.84 -14.33
C THR A 219 -4.00 3.06 -14.96
N THR A 220 -4.29 4.06 -14.11
CA THR A 220 -4.82 5.36 -14.56
C THR A 220 -3.89 6.11 -15.51
N LEU A 221 -2.58 5.85 -15.51
CA LEU A 221 -1.62 6.55 -16.38
C LEU A 221 -1.88 6.35 -17.87
N GLY A 222 -2.56 5.27 -18.26
CA GLY A 222 -2.90 5.01 -19.65
C GLY A 222 -3.89 6.00 -20.27
N PHE A 223 -4.61 6.77 -19.44
CA PHE A 223 -5.63 7.71 -19.89
C PHE A 223 -5.58 9.08 -19.19
N ARG A 224 -4.50 9.41 -18.46
CA ARG A 224 -4.27 10.74 -17.88
C ARG A 224 -3.73 11.68 -18.96
N PRO A 225 -4.51 12.67 -19.46
CA PRO A 225 -3.98 13.65 -20.40
C PRO A 225 -3.09 14.70 -19.72
N SER A 226 -2.40 15.50 -20.52
CA SER A 226 -1.69 16.68 -20.03
C SER A 226 -2.65 17.62 -19.28
N GLY A 227 -2.18 18.20 -18.17
CA GLY A 227 -2.98 19.00 -17.23
C GLY A 227 -3.66 18.19 -16.12
N SER A 228 -3.69 16.85 -16.21
CA SER A 228 -4.23 16.01 -15.13
C SER A 228 -3.47 16.21 -13.83
N LYS A 229 -4.21 16.28 -12.73
CA LYS A 229 -3.61 16.24 -11.39
C LYS A 229 -3.40 14.80 -10.95
N VAL A 230 -2.29 14.55 -10.30
CA VAL A 230 -1.87 13.21 -9.78
C VAL A 230 -1.35 13.33 -8.37
N ASN A 231 -1.64 12.33 -7.55
CA ASN A 231 -1.06 12.23 -6.21
C ASN A 231 0.41 11.84 -6.31
N LEU A 232 1.22 12.46 -5.47
CA LEU A 232 2.65 12.16 -5.36
C LEU A 232 2.99 11.75 -3.93
N GLU A 233 3.70 10.63 -3.79
CA GLU A 233 4.36 10.27 -2.54
C GLU A 233 5.85 10.07 -2.82
N MET A 234 6.69 10.78 -2.07
CA MET A 234 8.13 10.67 -2.17
C MET A 234 8.61 9.46 -1.38
N ASP A 235 9.70 8.86 -1.83
CA ASP A 235 10.30 7.72 -1.12
C ASP A 235 10.53 8.09 0.36
N VAL A 236 9.95 7.29 1.25
CA VAL A 236 10.03 7.51 2.69
C VAL A 236 11.47 7.53 3.20
N LEU A 237 12.37 6.77 2.57
CA LEU A 237 13.79 6.78 2.92
C LEU A 237 14.42 8.14 2.64
N ALA A 238 14.10 8.78 1.51
CA ALA A 238 14.61 10.12 1.21
C ALA A 238 14.17 11.15 2.26
N LYS A 239 12.91 11.09 2.71
CA LYS A 239 12.37 11.97 3.76
C LYS A 239 13.08 11.76 5.11
N HIS A 240 13.30 10.52 5.52
CA HIS A 240 14.00 10.20 6.77
C HIS A 240 15.48 10.57 6.72
N ILE A 241 16.17 10.26 5.63
CA ILE A 241 17.57 10.62 5.45
C ILE A 241 17.76 12.13 5.50
N GLU A 242 16.91 12.90 4.78
CA GLU A 242 16.99 14.35 4.83
C GLU A 242 16.87 14.89 6.26
N ARG A 243 15.88 14.42 7.02
CA ARG A 243 15.68 14.83 8.41
C ARG A 243 16.87 14.51 9.30
N LEU A 244 17.50 13.33 9.10
CA LEU A 244 18.64 12.90 9.90
C LEU A 244 19.93 13.67 9.56
N VAL A 245 20.13 14.08 8.31
CA VAL A 245 21.33 14.83 7.90
C VAL A 245 21.19 16.34 8.04
N GLU A 246 19.96 16.85 8.23
CA GLU A 246 19.70 18.29 8.37
C GLU A 246 20.62 19.00 9.37
N PRO A 247 20.91 18.46 10.59
CA PRO A 247 21.80 19.10 11.54
C PRO A 247 23.27 19.19 11.06
N TYR A 248 23.65 18.45 10.03
CA TYR A 248 25.02 18.41 9.50
C TYR A 248 25.18 19.22 8.20
N LYS A 249 24.09 19.81 7.65
CA LYS A 249 24.16 20.77 6.55
C LYS A 249 24.71 22.10 7.10
N LYS A 250 25.93 22.45 6.71
CA LYS A 250 26.59 23.72 7.04
C LYS A 250 26.14 24.82 6.08
#